data_57ac8d754ca9de52f4221f8ea6b4f623
#
_entry.id   57ac8d754ca9de52f4221f8ea6b4f623
#
_cell.length_a   1.000
_cell.length_b   1.000
_cell.length_c   1.000
_cell.angle_alpha   90.00
_cell.angle_beta   90.00
_cell.angle_gamma   90.00
#
_symmetry.space_group_name_H-M   'P 1'
#
loop_
_entity.id
_entity.type
_entity.pdbx_description
1 polymer ?
#
loop_
_entity_poly.entity_id
_entity_poly.type
_entity_poly.pdbx_seq_one_letter_code
_entity_poly.pdbx_strand_id
1 'polypeptide(L)'
;MFITAGERNKSSKRKLKLMLRGVLIEDKVIAQGAEAREFYERSWYGEFKDGKLVLHLIEAALLVERERLKVFKSDKELSLKDIFDMGVAMDRSFPVKFLVYKDLRTRGLPVRIAGEDADFFVYERGSRPAKHSAIKWVVFAYSENDLCSLDELERTAKIGKNIRAKSVWAIVDGDNDITYYIVSMKTEL
;
A
#
# COMPACT_ATOMS: atom_id res chain seq x y z
N MET A 1 56.45 28.05 -2.39
CA MET A 1 56.19 26.76 -1.78
C MET A 1 54.68 26.56 -1.74
N PHE A 2 54.16 25.90 -2.79
CA PHE A 2 52.71 25.76 -3.01
C PHE A 2 52.26 24.44 -2.39
N ILE A 3 51.29 24.48 -1.50
CA ILE A 3 50.64 23.30 -0.95
C ILE A 3 49.30 23.18 -1.66
N THR A 4 49.17 22.13 -2.46
CA THR A 4 47.99 21.73 -3.22
C THR A 4 46.90 21.26 -2.28
N ALA A 5 45.68 21.78 -2.51
CA ALA A 5 44.47 21.37 -1.83
C ALA A 5 44.04 19.96 -2.22
N GLY A 6 43.87 19.13 -1.20
CA GLY A 6 43.39 17.77 -1.38
C GLY A 6 41.93 17.71 -1.90
N GLU A 7 41.76 17.03 -2.98
CA GLU A 7 40.45 16.67 -3.54
C GLU A 7 39.69 15.79 -2.53
N ARG A 8 38.61 16.33 -1.98
CA ARG A 8 37.63 15.53 -1.23
C ARG A 8 36.80 14.69 -2.21
N ASN A 9 37.21 13.46 -2.34
CA ASN A 9 36.48 12.43 -3.06
C ASN A 9 35.09 12.23 -2.41
N LYS A 10 34.07 12.91 -2.94
CA LYS A 10 32.67 12.63 -2.62
C LYS A 10 32.28 11.33 -3.31
N SER A 11 32.61 10.22 -2.70
CA SER A 11 32.06 8.91 -3.04
C SER A 11 30.52 8.98 -2.85
N SER A 12 29.83 9.25 -3.93
CA SER A 12 28.37 9.11 -4.05
C SER A 12 28.06 7.63 -3.88
N LYS A 13 27.79 7.19 -2.66
CA LYS A 13 27.20 5.87 -2.40
C LYS A 13 25.83 5.86 -3.08
N ARG A 14 25.76 5.43 -4.34
CA ARG A 14 24.51 4.94 -4.95
C ARG A 14 23.98 3.89 -3.99
N LYS A 15 22.94 4.22 -3.21
CA LYS A 15 22.18 3.23 -2.44
C LYS A 15 21.70 2.20 -3.46
N LEU A 16 22.29 1.00 -3.46
CA LEU A 16 21.76 -0.11 -4.25
C LEU A 16 20.27 -0.20 -3.91
N LYS A 17 19.43 -0.07 -4.94
CA LYS A 17 17.98 -0.19 -4.81
C LYS A 17 17.72 -1.66 -4.48
N LEU A 18 17.38 -1.96 -3.23
CA LEU A 18 17.12 -3.32 -2.77
C LEU A 18 15.97 -3.90 -3.59
N MET A 19 16.25 -4.92 -4.39
CA MET A 19 15.27 -5.61 -5.22
C MET A 19 14.92 -6.93 -4.56
N LEU A 20 13.66 -7.08 -4.16
CA LEU A 20 13.15 -8.31 -3.57
C LEU A 20 12.83 -9.36 -4.63
N ARG A 21 12.92 -10.62 -4.23
CA ARG A 21 12.38 -11.76 -4.97
C ARG A 21 11.28 -12.40 -4.13
N GLY A 22 10.08 -12.50 -4.68
CA GLY A 22 8.92 -13.10 -4.03
C GLY A 22 8.33 -14.23 -4.87
N VAL A 23 7.66 -15.15 -4.20
CA VAL A 23 6.92 -16.25 -4.83
C VAL A 23 5.44 -16.05 -4.58
N LEU A 24 4.63 -16.13 -5.63
CA LEU A 24 3.19 -16.11 -5.52
C LEU A 24 2.70 -17.47 -5.01
N ILE A 25 2.00 -17.44 -3.88
CA ILE A 25 1.31 -18.58 -3.28
C ILE A 25 -0.13 -18.15 -3.04
N GLU A 26 -1.06 -18.84 -3.71
CA GLU A 26 -2.47 -18.47 -3.74
C GLU A 26 -2.68 -17.00 -4.16
N ASP A 27 -3.11 -16.14 -3.25
CA ASP A 27 -3.37 -14.71 -3.45
C ASP A 27 -2.33 -13.78 -2.81
N LYS A 28 -1.24 -14.32 -2.27
CA LYS A 28 -0.18 -13.58 -1.58
C LYS A 28 1.18 -13.78 -2.24
N VAL A 29 2.00 -12.75 -2.17
CA VAL A 29 3.41 -12.85 -2.58
C VAL A 29 4.29 -12.92 -1.35
N ILE A 30 5.08 -13.98 -1.26
CA ILE A 30 5.93 -14.26 -0.10
C ILE A 30 7.40 -14.05 -0.48
N ALA A 31 8.08 -13.16 0.25
CA ALA A 31 9.53 -12.98 0.17
C ALA A 31 10.18 -13.39 1.50
N GLN A 32 11.41 -13.91 1.45
CA GLN A 32 12.12 -14.45 2.62
C GLN A 32 13.55 -13.92 2.69
N GLY A 33 14.18 -14.13 3.84
CA GLY A 33 15.59 -13.79 4.07
C GLY A 33 15.82 -12.42 4.67
N ALA A 34 17.09 -12.08 4.86
CA ALA A 34 17.51 -10.83 5.50
C ALA A 34 17.04 -9.58 4.73
N GLU A 35 17.04 -9.67 3.38
CA GLU A 35 16.62 -8.60 2.50
C GLU A 35 15.12 -8.28 2.65
N ALA A 36 14.28 -9.30 2.83
CA ALA A 36 12.85 -9.12 3.05
C ALA A 36 12.57 -8.44 4.40
N ARG A 37 13.32 -8.80 5.45
CA ARG A 37 13.23 -8.14 6.76
C ARG A 37 13.66 -6.68 6.67
N GLU A 38 14.83 -6.40 6.07
CA GLU A 38 15.33 -5.04 5.90
C GLU A 38 14.38 -4.17 5.09
N PHE A 39 13.79 -4.75 4.04
CA PHE A 39 12.79 -4.07 3.22
C PHE A 39 11.56 -3.71 4.05
N TYR A 40 11.00 -4.65 4.81
CA TYR A 40 9.86 -4.41 5.68
C TYR A 40 10.14 -3.30 6.70
N GLU A 41 11.26 -3.35 7.41
CA GLU A 41 11.63 -2.38 8.44
C GLU A 41 11.80 -0.96 7.90
N ARG A 42 12.16 -0.82 6.61
CA ARG A 42 12.37 0.48 5.95
C ARG A 42 11.12 1.03 5.26
N SER A 43 10.23 0.17 4.83
CA SER A 43 9.17 0.57 3.88
C SER A 43 7.76 0.30 4.36
N TRP A 44 7.58 -0.59 5.32
CA TRP A 44 6.27 -0.95 5.91
C TRP A 44 5.25 -1.44 4.87
N TYR A 45 5.70 -2.20 3.86
CA TYR A 45 4.84 -2.98 2.98
C TYR A 45 4.59 -4.35 3.58
N GLY A 46 3.37 -4.86 3.43
CA GLY A 46 2.99 -6.19 3.84
C GLY A 46 3.04 -6.44 5.35
N GLU A 47 3.10 -7.70 5.70
CA GLU A 47 3.26 -8.19 7.08
C GLU A 47 4.49 -9.07 7.19
N PHE A 48 5.30 -8.85 8.22
CA PHE A 48 6.45 -9.70 8.50
C PHE A 48 6.11 -10.69 9.63
N LYS A 49 5.98 -11.97 9.27
CA LYS A 49 5.61 -13.04 10.20
C LYS A 49 6.45 -14.29 9.92
N ASP A 50 6.92 -14.95 10.96
CA ASP A 50 7.69 -16.21 10.87
C ASP A 50 8.87 -16.16 9.91
N GLY A 51 9.60 -15.02 9.89
CA GLY A 51 10.74 -14.82 9.00
C GLY A 51 10.40 -14.52 7.54
N LYS A 52 9.12 -14.34 7.21
CA LYS A 52 8.60 -14.11 5.87
C LYS A 52 7.92 -12.77 5.77
N LEU A 53 8.14 -12.08 4.67
CA LEU A 53 7.36 -10.91 4.27
C LEU A 53 6.20 -11.39 3.38
N VAL A 54 4.98 -11.17 3.84
CA VAL A 54 3.74 -11.50 3.13
C VAL A 54 3.17 -10.22 2.55
N LEU A 55 3.06 -10.15 1.23
CA LEU A 55 2.53 -9.01 0.49
C LEU A 55 1.18 -9.35 -0.13
N HIS A 56 0.23 -8.44 -0.05
CA HIS A 56 -1.00 -8.50 -0.81
C HIS A 56 -0.73 -8.21 -2.31
N LEU A 57 -1.58 -8.70 -3.23
CA LEU A 57 -1.39 -8.46 -4.68
C LEU A 57 -1.30 -6.97 -5.03
N ILE A 58 -2.06 -6.09 -4.37
CA ILE A 58 -1.99 -4.63 -4.56
C ILE A 58 -0.59 -4.09 -4.21
N GLU A 59 -0.01 -4.55 -3.10
CA GLU A 59 1.33 -4.17 -2.66
C GLU A 59 2.39 -4.69 -3.62
N ALA A 60 2.24 -5.95 -4.03
CA ALA A 60 3.13 -6.59 -4.99
C ALA A 60 3.10 -5.88 -6.35
N ALA A 61 1.91 -5.54 -6.86
CA ALA A 61 1.75 -4.80 -8.11
C ALA A 61 2.49 -3.45 -8.08
N LEU A 62 2.32 -2.67 -6.99
CA LEU A 62 3.02 -1.39 -6.83
C LEU A 62 4.54 -1.57 -6.73
N LEU A 63 5.01 -2.61 -6.07
CA LEU A 63 6.44 -2.88 -5.94
C LEU A 63 7.06 -3.36 -7.25
N VAL A 64 6.34 -4.13 -8.05
CA VAL A 64 6.76 -4.52 -9.41
C VAL A 64 6.79 -3.30 -10.33
N GLU A 65 5.76 -2.45 -10.32
CA GLU A 65 5.74 -1.18 -11.08
C GLU A 65 6.92 -0.28 -10.72
N ARG A 66 7.31 -0.25 -9.44
CA ARG A 66 8.45 0.55 -8.95
C ARG A 66 9.81 -0.15 -9.11
N GLU A 67 9.85 -1.30 -9.75
CA GLU A 67 11.07 -2.13 -9.92
C GLU A 67 11.77 -2.43 -8.56
N ARG A 68 10.98 -2.77 -7.54
CA ARG A 68 11.45 -3.12 -6.20
C ARG A 68 11.19 -4.59 -5.85
N LEU A 69 10.41 -5.29 -6.66
CA LEU A 69 10.02 -6.68 -6.47
C LEU A 69 9.96 -7.41 -7.81
N LYS A 70 10.48 -8.63 -7.85
CA LYS A 70 10.22 -9.62 -8.90
C LYS A 70 9.37 -10.73 -8.31
N VAL A 71 8.27 -11.04 -8.95
CA VAL A 71 7.33 -12.08 -8.52
C VAL A 71 7.45 -13.29 -9.42
N PHE A 72 7.49 -14.47 -8.81
CA PHE A 72 7.59 -15.74 -9.53
C PHE A 72 6.42 -16.66 -9.18
N LYS A 73 5.95 -17.43 -10.17
CA LYS A 73 5.01 -18.53 -9.99
C LYS A 73 5.53 -19.74 -10.77
N SER A 74 5.80 -20.86 -10.10
CA SER A 74 6.37 -22.06 -10.74
C SER A 74 7.56 -21.73 -11.67
N ASP A 75 8.54 -20.98 -11.13
CA ASP A 75 9.77 -20.51 -11.83
C ASP A 75 9.56 -19.51 -12.99
N LYS A 76 8.34 -19.18 -13.35
CA LYS A 76 8.02 -18.11 -14.32
C LYS A 76 7.95 -16.76 -13.61
N GLU A 77 8.70 -15.76 -14.10
CA GLU A 77 8.56 -14.36 -13.65
C GLU A 77 7.23 -13.80 -14.16
N LEU A 78 6.45 -13.23 -13.24
CA LEU A 78 5.18 -12.58 -13.55
C LEU A 78 5.39 -11.12 -13.90
N SER A 79 4.75 -10.67 -14.97
CA SER A 79 4.68 -9.25 -15.33
C SER A 79 3.68 -8.50 -14.45
N LEU A 80 3.74 -7.16 -14.47
CA LEU A 80 2.71 -6.33 -13.84
C LEU A 80 1.32 -6.68 -14.35
N LYS A 81 1.19 -6.93 -15.68
CA LYS A 81 -0.08 -7.33 -16.30
C LYS A 81 -0.60 -8.65 -15.73
N ASP A 82 0.26 -9.67 -15.56
CA ASP A 82 -0.16 -10.96 -14.99
C ASP A 82 -0.72 -10.77 -13.57
N ILE A 83 -0.09 -9.90 -12.75
CA ILE A 83 -0.55 -9.60 -11.39
C ILE A 83 -1.89 -8.84 -11.41
N PHE A 84 -2.07 -7.90 -12.33
CA PHE A 84 -3.33 -7.17 -12.50
C PHE A 84 -4.46 -8.09 -12.95
N ASP A 85 -4.22 -8.95 -13.95
CA ASP A 85 -5.22 -9.89 -14.45
C ASP A 85 -5.70 -10.83 -13.32
N MET A 86 -4.78 -11.29 -12.46
CA MET A 86 -5.13 -12.09 -11.28
C MET A 86 -5.90 -11.26 -10.24
N GLY A 87 -5.48 -10.03 -9.98
CA GLY A 87 -6.16 -9.14 -9.03
C GLY A 87 -7.60 -8.86 -9.45
N VAL A 88 -7.83 -8.53 -10.72
CA VAL A 88 -9.17 -8.28 -11.28
C VAL A 88 -10.05 -9.53 -11.29
N ALA A 89 -9.45 -10.71 -11.52
CA ALA A 89 -10.19 -11.97 -11.45
C ALA A 89 -10.70 -12.28 -10.03
N MET A 90 -10.01 -11.80 -9.00
CA MET A 90 -10.38 -11.97 -7.59
C MET A 90 -11.31 -10.86 -7.09
N ASP A 91 -11.05 -9.63 -7.52
CA ASP A 91 -11.78 -8.44 -7.11
C ASP A 91 -11.87 -7.45 -8.28
N ARG A 92 -13.09 -7.23 -8.79
CA ARG A 92 -13.32 -6.30 -9.91
C ARG A 92 -12.94 -4.86 -9.59
N SER A 93 -12.93 -4.48 -8.31
CA SER A 93 -12.49 -3.15 -7.85
C SER A 93 -10.97 -3.03 -7.70
N PHE A 94 -10.20 -4.09 -8.01
CA PHE A 94 -8.74 -4.09 -7.90
C PHE A 94 -8.05 -2.89 -8.58
N PRO A 95 -8.42 -2.46 -9.82
CA PRO A 95 -7.80 -1.30 -10.46
C PRO A 95 -8.02 -0.01 -9.66
N VAL A 96 -9.23 0.24 -9.18
CA VAL A 96 -9.59 1.39 -8.37
C VAL A 96 -8.81 1.38 -7.05
N LYS A 97 -8.81 0.25 -6.35
CA LYS A 97 -8.04 0.07 -5.12
C LYS A 97 -6.54 0.25 -5.34
N PHE A 98 -6.01 -0.22 -6.46
CA PHE A 98 -4.60 -0.03 -6.80
C PHE A 98 -4.24 1.44 -6.98
N LEU A 99 -5.06 2.22 -7.69
CA LEU A 99 -4.84 3.66 -7.89
C LEU A 99 -4.83 4.41 -6.55
N VAL A 100 -5.82 4.16 -5.69
CA VAL A 100 -5.90 4.77 -4.36
C VAL A 100 -4.68 4.37 -3.50
N TYR A 101 -4.32 3.08 -3.47
CA TYR A 101 -3.16 2.60 -2.74
C TYR A 101 -1.87 3.27 -3.22
N LYS A 102 -1.68 3.34 -4.54
CA LYS A 102 -0.52 3.98 -5.19
C LYS A 102 -0.41 5.46 -4.83
N ASP A 103 -1.53 6.22 -4.87
CA ASP A 103 -1.55 7.64 -4.52
C ASP A 103 -1.16 7.85 -3.05
N LEU A 104 -1.80 7.13 -2.11
CA LEU A 104 -1.48 7.22 -0.68
C LEU A 104 -0.01 6.91 -0.39
N ARG A 105 0.54 5.86 -1.03
CA ARG A 105 1.95 5.49 -0.89
C ARG A 105 2.90 6.49 -1.54
N THR A 106 2.49 7.14 -2.62
CA THR A 106 3.27 8.20 -3.30
C THR A 106 3.34 9.46 -2.45
N ARG A 107 2.28 9.76 -1.70
CA ARG A 107 2.27 10.83 -0.68
C ARG A 107 3.14 10.51 0.55
N GLY A 108 3.76 9.32 0.62
CA GLY A 108 4.65 8.91 1.72
C GLY A 108 3.90 8.46 2.97
N LEU A 109 2.64 8.10 2.84
CA LEU A 109 1.83 7.59 3.95
C LEU A 109 2.08 6.08 4.11
N PRO A 110 2.26 5.56 5.33
CA PRO A 110 2.19 4.13 5.58
C PRO A 110 0.75 3.66 5.43
N VAL A 111 0.55 2.62 4.63
CA VAL A 111 -0.78 2.05 4.33
C VAL A 111 -0.73 0.54 4.55
N ARG A 112 -1.74 -0.01 5.19
CA ARG A 112 -2.00 -1.46 5.31
C ARG A 112 -3.32 -1.82 4.67
N ILE A 113 -3.41 -3.02 4.15
CA ILE A 113 -4.66 -3.61 3.69
C ILE A 113 -5.53 -3.89 4.93
N ALA A 114 -6.79 -3.46 4.91
CA ALA A 114 -7.67 -3.52 6.08
C ALA A 114 -8.45 -4.84 6.19
N GLY A 115 -8.58 -5.61 5.12
CA GLY A 115 -9.33 -6.86 5.07
C GLY A 115 -10.80 -6.65 4.69
N GLU A 116 -11.75 -7.28 5.43
CA GLU A 116 -13.18 -7.29 5.06
C GLU A 116 -13.92 -5.98 5.40
N ASP A 117 -13.47 -5.27 6.42
CA ASP A 117 -14.19 -4.09 6.93
C ASP A 117 -13.96 -2.82 6.11
N ALA A 118 -12.79 -2.70 5.47
CA ALA A 118 -12.38 -1.53 4.69
C ALA A 118 -11.29 -1.92 3.69
N ASP A 119 -10.92 -1.02 2.79
CA ASP A 119 -9.83 -1.30 1.84
C ASP A 119 -8.47 -1.03 2.48
N PHE A 120 -8.31 0.14 3.15
CA PHE A 120 -7.00 0.52 3.68
C PHE A 120 -7.07 1.16 5.07
N PHE A 121 -6.09 0.82 5.91
CA PHE A 121 -5.73 1.58 7.08
C PHE A 121 -4.52 2.46 6.78
N VAL A 122 -4.68 3.76 7.00
CA VAL A 122 -3.64 4.76 6.74
C VAL A 122 -3.16 5.35 8.06
N TYR A 123 -1.84 5.44 8.19
CA TYR A 123 -1.17 5.92 9.38
C TYR A 123 -0.52 7.29 9.13
N GLU A 124 -0.15 7.99 10.20
CA GLU A 124 0.58 9.25 10.09
C GLU A 124 1.93 9.06 9.37
N ARG A 125 2.35 10.09 8.61
CA ARG A 125 3.64 10.08 7.95
C ARG A 125 4.76 9.90 8.98
N GLY A 126 5.70 8.98 8.70
CA GLY A 126 6.81 8.66 9.58
C GLY A 126 6.47 7.70 10.72
N SER A 127 5.19 7.34 10.91
CA SER A 127 4.83 6.30 11.87
C SER A 127 5.28 4.92 11.40
N ARG A 128 5.43 4.02 12.37
CA ARG A 128 5.74 2.61 12.12
C ARG A 128 4.48 1.80 12.43
N PRO A 129 3.71 1.35 11.42
CA PRO A 129 2.48 0.59 11.65
C PRO A 129 2.77 -0.69 12.44
N ALA A 130 2.45 -0.70 13.70
CA ALA A 130 2.51 -1.85 14.60
C ALA A 130 1.08 -2.22 15.02
N LYS A 131 0.91 -3.38 15.69
CA LYS A 131 -0.40 -3.91 16.09
C LYS A 131 -1.29 -2.90 16.87
N HIS A 132 -0.67 -1.96 17.57
CA HIS A 132 -1.35 -0.95 18.40
C HIS A 132 -1.13 0.48 17.93
N SER A 133 -0.64 0.69 16.70
CA SER A 133 -0.48 2.04 16.16
C SER A 133 -1.84 2.65 15.85
N ALA A 134 -2.03 3.92 16.22
CA ALA A 134 -3.26 4.64 15.93
C ALA A 134 -3.45 4.79 14.42
N ILE A 135 -4.61 4.35 13.93
CA ILE A 135 -5.03 4.53 12.55
C ILE A 135 -5.51 5.97 12.40
N LYS A 136 -4.98 6.66 11.39
CA LYS A 136 -5.40 8.02 11.06
C LYS A 136 -6.68 8.02 10.24
N TRP A 137 -6.70 7.22 9.16
CA TRP A 137 -7.82 7.11 8.25
C TRP A 137 -8.15 5.65 7.96
N VAL A 138 -9.45 5.38 7.87
CA VAL A 138 -10.00 4.18 7.24
C VAL A 138 -10.46 4.58 5.86
N VAL A 139 -9.88 4.01 4.83
CA VAL A 139 -10.13 4.41 3.44
C VAL A 139 -10.93 3.34 2.73
N PHE A 140 -11.97 3.78 2.02
CA PHE A 140 -12.82 3.00 1.13
C PHE A 140 -12.65 3.55 -0.28
N ALA A 141 -12.30 2.69 -1.23
CA ALA A 141 -12.02 3.05 -2.61
C ALA A 141 -13.22 2.75 -3.51
N TYR A 142 -13.74 3.76 -4.18
CA TYR A 142 -14.87 3.65 -5.07
C TYR A 142 -14.53 4.26 -6.43
N SER A 143 -15.16 3.75 -7.48
CA SER A 143 -15.25 4.43 -8.77
C SER A 143 -16.35 5.48 -8.72
N GLU A 144 -16.25 6.54 -9.52
CA GLU A 144 -17.32 7.53 -9.70
C GLU A 144 -18.64 6.91 -10.21
N ASN A 145 -18.55 5.73 -10.84
CA ASN A 145 -19.70 4.99 -11.35
C ASN A 145 -20.34 4.04 -10.32
N ASP A 146 -19.74 3.91 -9.13
CA ASP A 146 -20.27 3.03 -8.09
C ASP A 146 -21.52 3.67 -7.45
N LEU A 147 -22.57 2.86 -7.28
CA LEU A 147 -23.76 3.28 -6.57
C LEU A 147 -23.54 3.12 -5.06
N CYS A 148 -23.73 4.20 -4.33
CA CYS A 148 -23.65 4.19 -2.88
C CYS A 148 -25.03 4.32 -2.24
N SER A 149 -25.34 3.43 -1.30
CA SER A 149 -26.55 3.51 -0.47
C SER A 149 -26.32 4.31 0.81
N LEU A 150 -27.41 4.77 1.44
CA LEU A 150 -27.34 5.38 2.77
C LEU A 150 -26.79 4.40 3.82
N ASP A 151 -27.14 3.12 3.71
CA ASP A 151 -26.65 2.09 4.63
C ASP A 151 -25.12 1.94 4.52
N GLU A 152 -24.58 2.01 3.31
CA GLU A 152 -23.13 1.97 3.06
C GLU A 152 -22.45 3.21 3.65
N LEU A 153 -23.05 4.38 3.50
CA LEU A 153 -22.55 5.62 4.09
C LEU A 153 -22.48 5.50 5.62
N GLU A 154 -23.58 5.02 6.25
CA GLU A 154 -23.62 4.80 7.70
C GLU A 154 -22.61 3.75 8.15
N ARG A 155 -22.51 2.62 7.44
CA ARG A 155 -21.58 1.53 7.75
C ARG A 155 -20.14 2.05 7.78
N THR A 156 -19.73 2.75 6.73
CA THR A 156 -18.36 3.26 6.63
C THR A 156 -18.06 4.31 7.69
N ALA A 157 -19.01 5.21 8.00
CA ALA A 157 -18.87 6.19 9.07
C ALA A 157 -18.74 5.52 10.46
N LYS A 158 -19.55 4.48 10.72
CA LYS A 158 -19.50 3.70 11.98
C LYS A 158 -18.16 2.99 12.18
N ILE A 159 -17.60 2.41 11.13
CA ILE A 159 -16.28 1.72 11.18
C ILE A 159 -15.21 2.69 11.70
N GLY A 160 -15.07 3.87 11.10
CA GLY A 160 -14.10 4.86 11.55
C GLY A 160 -14.31 5.29 13.00
N LYS A 161 -15.57 5.53 13.40
CA LYS A 161 -15.92 5.89 14.79
C LYS A 161 -15.47 4.80 15.77
N ASN A 162 -15.74 3.54 15.46
CA ASN A 162 -15.44 2.40 16.34
C ASN A 162 -13.93 2.24 16.61
N ILE A 163 -13.09 2.50 15.62
CA ILE A 163 -11.63 2.41 15.76
C ILE A 163 -10.97 3.76 16.04
N ARG A 164 -11.75 4.81 16.30
CA ARG A 164 -11.28 6.18 16.58
C ARG A 164 -10.42 6.77 15.45
N ALA A 165 -10.79 6.48 14.20
CA ALA A 165 -10.17 7.01 12.99
C ALA A 165 -11.21 7.77 12.16
N LYS A 166 -10.75 8.59 11.22
CA LYS A 166 -11.64 9.23 10.24
C LYS A 166 -11.93 8.26 9.11
N SER A 167 -13.20 8.07 8.77
CA SER A 167 -13.58 7.38 7.54
C SER A 167 -13.40 8.31 6.35
N VAL A 168 -12.79 7.79 5.29
CA VAL A 168 -12.47 8.53 4.08
C VAL A 168 -12.92 7.72 2.88
N TRP A 169 -13.72 8.33 2.02
CA TRP A 169 -14.04 7.79 0.70
C TRP A 169 -13.08 8.36 -0.32
N ALA A 170 -12.40 7.50 -1.05
CA ALA A 170 -11.53 7.83 -2.16
C ALA A 170 -12.25 7.50 -3.46
N ILE A 171 -12.73 8.51 -4.15
CA ILE A 171 -13.48 8.37 -5.41
C ILE A 171 -12.51 8.56 -6.57
N VAL A 172 -12.42 7.55 -7.42
CA VAL A 172 -11.61 7.56 -8.65
C VAL A 172 -12.51 7.86 -9.83
N ASP A 173 -12.21 8.90 -10.59
CA ASP A 173 -12.94 9.28 -11.79
C ASP A 173 -12.40 8.62 -13.07
N GLY A 174 -13.04 8.93 -14.22
CA GLY A 174 -12.67 8.37 -15.53
C GLY A 174 -11.27 8.77 -16.02
N ASP A 175 -10.70 9.85 -15.53
CA ASP A 175 -9.35 10.30 -15.82
C ASP A 175 -8.30 9.76 -14.85
N ASN A 176 -8.72 8.90 -13.91
CA ASN A 176 -7.93 8.33 -12.81
C ASN A 176 -7.49 9.37 -11.75
N ASP A 177 -8.14 10.51 -11.69
CA ASP A 177 -7.97 11.45 -10.58
C ASP A 177 -8.71 10.97 -9.34
N ILE A 178 -8.17 11.29 -8.15
CA ILE A 178 -8.70 10.78 -6.88
C ILE A 178 -9.12 11.93 -5.99
N THR A 179 -10.42 11.97 -5.66
CA THR A 179 -10.97 12.90 -4.68
C THR A 179 -11.25 12.18 -3.36
N TYR A 180 -10.82 12.77 -2.26
CA TYR A 180 -10.96 12.21 -0.91
C TYR A 180 -12.02 12.96 -0.12
N TYR A 181 -13.05 12.26 0.36
CA TYR A 181 -14.13 12.79 1.18
C TYR A 181 -14.07 12.22 2.59
N ILE A 182 -14.11 13.08 3.60
CA ILE A 182 -14.26 12.64 5.00
C ILE A 182 -15.75 12.39 5.25
N VAL A 183 -16.06 11.17 5.67
CA VAL A 183 -17.41 10.72 6.02
C VAL A 183 -17.52 10.62 7.53
N SER A 184 -18.51 11.30 8.10
CA SER A 184 -18.77 11.27 9.54
C SER A 184 -20.25 11.31 9.85
N MET A 185 -20.66 10.65 10.91
CA MET A 185 -21.98 10.81 11.48
C MET A 185 -21.99 12.01 12.41
N LYS A 186 -22.83 13.02 12.12
CA LYS A 186 -23.11 14.08 13.07
C LYS A 186 -24.05 13.51 14.14
N THR A 187 -23.60 13.38 15.36
CA THR A 187 -24.46 13.07 16.48
C THR A 187 -25.09 14.43 16.90
N GLU A 188 -26.38 14.62 16.69
CA GLU A 188 -27.05 15.71 17.33
C GLU A 188 -27.03 15.44 18.82
N LEU A 189 -26.64 16.46 19.58
CA LEU A 189 -26.65 16.49 21.04
C LEU A 189 -28.06 16.71 21.55
#